data_7e53d7dd97598f247e3342be4e84dcec
#
_entry.id   7e53d7dd97598f247e3342be4e84dcec
#
_cell.length_a   1.000
_cell.length_b   1.000
_cell.length_c   1.000
_cell.angle_alpha   90.00
_cell.angle_beta   90.00
_cell.angle_gamma   90.00
#
_symmetry.space_group_name_H-M   'P 1'
#
loop_
_entity.id
_entity.type
_entity.pdbx_description
1 polymer ?
#
loop_
_entity_poly.entity_id
_entity_poly.type
_entity_poly.pdbx_seq_one_letter_code
_entity_poly.pdbx_strand_id
1 'polypeptide(L)'
;MIFLYRQVLTLLARHDVAGAARVAHKNGEYYLSLMISQAGSSLAFKGMLQRQLHLWTENRADTFISEDRLRIFALLAGITVWETTHGKINTCEGMDWIKALAHHLWYVISPVGSISDALVEYEIACGISKDDSGGEVYASEPSPSYSQSPTAFRYYQSFIRQILNV
;
A
#
# COMPACT_ATOMS: atom_id res chain seq x y z
N MET A 1 20.22 6.27 6.84
CA MET A 1 19.25 6.39 5.73
C MET A 1 18.08 5.40 5.84
N ILE A 2 18.30 4.13 6.14
CA ILE A 2 17.22 3.11 6.31
C ILE A 2 16.16 3.53 7.34
N PHE A 3 16.54 4.12 8.47
CA PHE A 3 15.61 4.57 9.51
C PHE A 3 14.65 5.65 9.01
N LEU A 4 15.11 6.55 8.15
CA LEU A 4 14.31 7.62 7.56
C LEU A 4 13.13 7.07 6.74
N TYR A 5 13.41 6.17 5.78
CA TYR A 5 12.38 5.65 4.89
C TYR A 5 11.34 4.81 5.63
N ARG A 6 11.76 4.04 6.64
CA ARG A 6 10.83 3.33 7.54
C ARG A 6 9.94 4.25 8.33
N GLN A 7 10.47 5.38 8.81
CA GLN A 7 9.66 6.40 9.49
C GLN A 7 8.64 7.02 8.52
N VAL A 8 9.07 7.35 7.30
CA VAL A 8 8.17 7.86 6.25
C VAL A 8 7.08 6.86 5.93
N LEU A 9 7.40 5.58 5.72
CA LEU A 9 6.43 4.50 5.47
C LEU A 9 5.42 4.35 6.62
N THR A 10 5.89 4.45 7.87
CA THR A 10 5.01 4.38 9.05
C THR A 10 4.00 5.53 9.08
N LEU A 11 4.43 6.74 8.73
CA LEU A 11 3.55 7.93 8.66
C LEU A 11 2.55 7.80 7.50
N LEU A 12 3.00 7.34 6.32
CA LEU A 12 2.13 7.10 5.17
C LEU A 12 1.09 6.01 5.45
N ALA A 13 1.47 4.93 6.16
CA ALA A 13 0.53 3.89 6.58
C ALA A 13 -0.57 4.38 7.54
N ARG A 14 -0.35 5.52 8.21
CA ARG A 14 -1.33 6.22 9.04
C ARG A 14 -2.02 7.37 8.31
N HIS A 15 -1.76 7.52 7.03
CA HIS A 15 -2.20 8.64 6.20
C HIS A 15 -1.74 10.03 6.70
N ASP A 16 -0.67 10.10 7.51
CA ASP A 16 -0.03 11.37 7.87
C ASP A 16 0.93 11.82 6.76
N VAL A 17 0.34 12.22 5.63
CA VAL A 17 1.06 12.68 4.44
C VAL A 17 1.91 13.91 4.75
N ALA A 18 1.37 14.85 5.52
CA ALA A 18 2.07 16.07 5.89
C ALA A 18 3.27 15.80 6.82
N GLY A 19 3.12 14.88 7.78
CA GLY A 19 4.20 14.41 8.64
C GLY A 19 5.30 13.72 7.86
N ALA A 20 4.93 12.81 6.95
CA ALA A 20 5.85 12.11 6.07
C ALA A 20 6.67 13.07 5.18
N ALA A 21 6.00 14.04 4.54
CA ALA A 21 6.65 15.06 3.72
C ALA A 21 7.64 15.91 4.55
N ARG A 22 7.24 16.34 5.76
CA ARG A 22 8.13 17.09 6.66
C ARG A 22 9.37 16.31 7.08
N VAL A 23 9.20 15.02 7.39
CA VAL A 23 10.33 14.14 7.75
C VAL A 23 11.30 13.98 6.57
N ALA A 24 10.80 13.73 5.37
CA ALA A 24 11.62 13.66 4.17
C ALA A 24 12.37 14.99 3.93
N HIS A 25 11.67 16.12 4.01
CA HIS A 25 12.26 17.46 3.82
C HIS A 25 13.39 17.75 4.81
N LYS A 26 13.16 17.53 6.11
CA LYS A 26 14.16 17.75 7.17
C LYS A 26 15.45 16.95 6.99
N ASN A 27 15.37 15.80 6.30
CA ASN A 27 16.50 14.93 6.02
C ASN A 27 17.13 15.16 4.64
N GLY A 28 16.77 16.24 3.95
CA GLY A 28 17.34 16.59 2.64
C GLY A 28 16.75 15.85 1.45
N GLU A 29 15.74 15.00 1.67
CA GLU A 29 15.04 14.26 0.62
C GLU A 29 13.94 15.13 -0.03
N TYR A 30 14.33 16.25 -0.64
CA TYR A 30 13.42 17.27 -1.17
C TYR A 30 12.51 16.73 -2.27
N TYR A 31 13.05 15.92 -3.19
CA TYR A 31 12.28 15.31 -4.26
C TYR A 31 11.22 14.36 -3.69
N LEU A 32 11.61 13.51 -2.74
CA LEU A 32 10.69 12.60 -2.08
C LEU A 32 9.60 13.34 -1.30
N SER A 33 9.97 14.41 -0.58
CA SER A 33 9.02 15.29 0.11
C SER A 33 7.99 15.89 -0.84
N LEU A 34 8.42 16.35 -2.00
CA LEU A 34 7.54 16.90 -3.04
C LEU A 34 6.58 15.81 -3.57
N MET A 35 7.08 14.62 -3.85
CA MET A 35 6.24 13.51 -4.31
C MET A 35 5.21 13.09 -3.26
N ILE A 36 5.62 12.99 -1.99
CA ILE A 36 4.72 12.66 -0.87
C ILE A 36 3.63 13.72 -0.74
N SER A 37 3.94 15.00 -0.87
CA SER A 37 2.94 16.08 -0.72
C SER A 37 1.84 16.03 -1.81
N GLN A 38 2.05 15.32 -2.90
CA GLN A 38 1.08 15.09 -3.97
C GLN A 38 0.34 13.75 -3.85
N ALA A 39 0.57 12.99 -2.77
CA ALA A 39 -0.09 11.72 -2.54
C ALA A 39 -1.63 11.85 -2.59
N GLY A 40 -2.28 11.00 -3.37
CA GLY A 40 -3.74 11.01 -3.52
C GLY A 40 -4.32 12.16 -4.35
N SER A 41 -3.49 13.05 -4.91
CA SER A 41 -3.97 14.25 -5.60
C SER A 41 -4.68 13.95 -6.93
N SER A 42 -4.20 13.00 -7.72
CA SER A 42 -4.79 12.70 -9.02
C SER A 42 -4.35 11.36 -9.62
N LEU A 43 -5.17 10.83 -10.53
CA LEU A 43 -4.82 9.66 -11.35
C LEU A 43 -3.61 9.95 -12.27
N ALA A 44 -3.46 11.19 -12.75
CA ALA A 44 -2.33 11.59 -13.57
C ALA A 44 -1.01 11.47 -12.80
N PHE A 45 -1.00 11.85 -11.53
CA PHE A 45 0.17 11.70 -10.66
C PHE A 45 0.53 10.23 -10.43
N LYS A 46 -0.46 9.38 -10.11
CA LYS A 46 -0.26 7.93 -10.00
C LYS A 46 0.32 7.36 -11.29
N GLY A 47 -0.28 7.65 -12.44
CA GLY A 47 0.19 7.18 -13.74
C GLY A 47 1.60 7.67 -14.10
N MET A 48 1.97 8.89 -13.70
CA MET A 48 3.35 9.37 -13.83
C MET A 48 4.34 8.53 -13.02
N LEU A 49 4.02 8.26 -11.76
CA LEU A 49 4.88 7.44 -10.90
C LEU A 49 4.98 5.99 -11.38
N GLN A 50 3.87 5.39 -11.85
CA GLN A 50 3.87 4.06 -12.43
C GLN A 50 4.80 3.95 -13.63
N ARG A 51 4.74 4.93 -14.56
CA ARG A 51 5.67 5.00 -15.70
C ARG A 51 7.12 5.17 -15.25
N GLN A 52 7.36 6.00 -14.22
CA GLN A 52 8.70 6.21 -13.69
C GLN A 52 9.28 4.92 -13.10
N LEU A 53 8.50 4.17 -12.32
CA LEU A 53 8.90 2.88 -11.76
C LEU A 53 9.23 1.88 -12.87
N HIS A 54 8.38 1.78 -13.88
CA HIS A 54 8.61 0.92 -15.05
C HIS A 54 9.93 1.26 -15.78
N LEU A 55 10.16 2.54 -16.06
CA LEU A 55 11.40 3.00 -16.67
C LEU A 55 12.64 2.68 -15.80
N TRP A 56 12.53 2.77 -14.48
CA TRP A 56 13.63 2.40 -13.60
C TRP A 56 13.96 0.91 -13.69
N THR A 57 12.97 0.05 -13.74
CA THR A 57 13.17 -1.41 -13.90
C THR A 57 13.75 -1.73 -15.28
N GLU A 58 13.20 -1.17 -16.36
CA GLU A 58 13.71 -1.40 -17.72
C GLU A 58 15.17 -1.00 -17.88
N ASN A 59 15.56 0.12 -17.28
CA ASN A 59 16.92 0.63 -17.33
C ASN A 59 17.82 0.13 -16.20
N ARG A 60 17.32 -0.78 -15.34
CA ARG A 60 18.01 -1.28 -14.15
C ARG A 60 18.46 -0.18 -13.18
N ALA A 61 17.83 0.99 -13.22
CA ALA A 61 18.11 2.10 -12.31
C ALA A 61 17.63 1.82 -10.88
N ASP A 62 16.64 0.93 -10.71
CA ASP A 62 16.15 0.44 -9.44
C ASP A 62 17.24 -0.21 -8.59
N THR A 63 18.31 -0.76 -9.22
CA THR A 63 19.45 -1.36 -8.51
C THR A 63 20.24 -0.36 -7.66
N PHE A 64 20.15 0.93 -7.99
CA PHE A 64 20.87 2.03 -7.30
C PHE A 64 19.99 2.71 -6.24
N ILE A 65 18.72 2.31 -6.10
CA ILE A 65 17.76 2.89 -5.18
C ILE A 65 17.47 1.88 -4.07
N SER A 66 17.47 2.33 -2.81
CA SER A 66 17.17 1.43 -1.69
C SER A 66 15.73 0.90 -1.79
N GLU A 67 15.52 -0.34 -1.38
CA GLU A 67 14.23 -1.02 -1.39
C GLU A 67 13.14 -0.23 -0.64
N ASP A 68 13.46 0.28 0.57
CA ASP A 68 12.53 1.09 1.36
C ASP A 68 12.08 2.36 0.61
N ARG A 69 12.99 2.98 -0.19
CA ARG A 69 12.66 4.15 -1.00
C ARG A 69 11.80 3.77 -2.21
N LEU A 70 12.12 2.67 -2.89
CA LEU A 70 11.30 2.12 -3.97
C LEU A 70 9.90 1.77 -3.49
N ARG A 71 9.80 1.19 -2.29
CA ARG A 71 8.51 0.87 -1.64
C ARG A 71 7.65 2.11 -1.43
N ILE A 72 8.24 3.25 -1.03
CA ILE A 72 7.50 4.52 -0.91
C ILE A 72 6.96 4.95 -2.27
N PHE A 73 7.75 4.90 -3.34
CA PHE A 73 7.29 5.27 -4.67
C PHE A 73 6.20 4.33 -5.18
N ALA A 74 6.32 3.01 -4.96
CA ALA A 74 5.28 2.04 -5.30
C ALA A 74 3.98 2.32 -4.55
N LEU A 75 4.06 2.62 -3.23
CA LEU A 75 2.92 3.01 -2.41
C LEU A 75 2.22 4.26 -2.97
N LEU A 76 2.97 5.33 -3.29
CA LEU A 76 2.43 6.56 -3.86
C LEU A 76 1.83 6.36 -5.25
N ALA A 77 2.36 5.41 -6.02
CA ALA A 77 1.85 5.00 -7.33
C ALA A 77 0.58 4.14 -7.25
N GLY A 78 0.21 3.68 -6.05
CA GLY A 78 -0.91 2.76 -5.84
C GLY A 78 -0.63 1.33 -6.33
N ILE A 79 0.64 0.93 -6.37
CA ILE A 79 1.08 -0.42 -6.72
C ILE A 79 1.27 -1.21 -5.42
N THR A 80 0.66 -2.36 -5.32
CA THR A 80 0.70 -3.21 -4.13
C THR A 80 1.88 -4.17 -4.15
N VAL A 81 2.13 -4.78 -5.30
CA VAL A 81 3.27 -5.66 -5.54
C VAL A 81 3.98 -5.20 -6.81
N TRP A 82 5.28 -5.00 -6.74
CA TRP A 82 6.08 -4.57 -7.88
C TRP A 82 7.32 -5.44 -8.05
N GLU A 83 7.52 -5.93 -9.28
CA GLU A 83 8.71 -6.70 -9.64
C GLU A 83 9.86 -5.76 -9.99
N THR A 84 10.95 -5.89 -9.26
CA THR A 84 12.20 -5.14 -9.47
C THR A 84 13.29 -6.05 -10.00
N THR A 85 14.42 -5.48 -10.42
CA THR A 85 15.61 -6.27 -10.84
C THR A 85 16.11 -7.23 -9.75
N HIS A 86 15.86 -6.95 -8.47
CA HIS A 86 16.33 -7.75 -7.34
C HIS A 86 15.27 -8.61 -6.65
N GLY A 87 14.03 -8.54 -7.10
CA GLY A 87 12.93 -9.30 -6.53
C GLY A 87 11.64 -8.49 -6.41
N LYS A 88 10.68 -9.04 -5.69
CA LYS A 88 9.38 -8.40 -5.49
C LYS A 88 9.38 -7.47 -4.29
N ILE A 89 8.83 -6.28 -4.46
CA ILE A 89 8.53 -5.34 -3.37
C ILE A 89 7.03 -5.43 -3.07
N ASN A 90 6.70 -5.73 -1.81
CA ASN A 90 5.33 -5.70 -1.31
C ASN A 90 5.13 -4.44 -0.46
N THR A 91 4.21 -3.56 -0.88
CA THR A 91 3.94 -2.32 -0.15
C THR A 91 3.19 -2.54 1.16
N CYS A 92 2.47 -3.67 1.30
CA CYS A 92 1.76 -4.06 2.52
C CYS A 92 2.63 -4.84 3.51
N GLU A 93 3.90 -5.13 3.19
CA GLU A 93 4.78 -5.90 4.05
C GLU A 93 4.94 -5.26 5.44
N GLY A 94 4.74 -6.05 6.49
CA GLY A 94 4.81 -5.60 7.88
C GLY A 94 3.64 -4.73 8.33
N MET A 95 2.61 -4.55 7.51
CA MET A 95 1.37 -3.90 7.91
C MET A 95 0.42 -4.90 8.58
N ASP A 96 -0.25 -4.47 9.66
CA ASP A 96 -1.41 -5.17 10.16
C ASP A 96 -2.59 -5.01 9.19
N TRP A 97 -3.64 -5.80 9.37
CA TRP A 97 -4.80 -5.82 8.48
C TRP A 97 -5.51 -4.46 8.36
N ILE A 98 -5.55 -3.66 9.44
CA ILE A 98 -6.18 -2.32 9.43
C ILE A 98 -5.37 -1.37 8.56
N LYS A 99 -4.03 -1.41 8.69
CA LYS A 99 -3.15 -0.58 7.86
C LYS A 99 -3.15 -1.04 6.41
N ALA A 100 -3.23 -2.35 6.16
CA ALA A 100 -3.32 -2.89 4.81
C ALA A 100 -4.65 -2.47 4.14
N LEU A 101 -5.78 -2.54 4.83
CA LEU A 101 -7.06 -2.01 4.35
C LEU A 101 -7.00 -0.49 4.10
N ALA A 102 -6.44 0.25 5.05
CA ALA A 102 -6.25 1.70 4.91
C ALA A 102 -5.33 2.06 3.73
N HIS A 103 -4.29 1.24 3.47
CA HIS A 103 -3.43 1.37 2.30
C HIS A 103 -4.23 1.26 1.00
N HIS A 104 -5.13 0.28 0.88
CA HIS A 104 -6.00 0.14 -0.28
C HIS A 104 -6.93 1.34 -0.43
N LEU A 105 -7.53 1.80 0.67
CA LEU A 105 -8.44 2.95 0.67
C LEU A 105 -7.74 4.25 0.24
N TRP A 106 -6.52 4.52 0.72
CA TRP A 106 -5.86 5.81 0.51
C TRP A 106 -4.99 5.85 -0.76
N TYR A 107 -4.39 4.72 -1.15
CA TYR A 107 -3.37 4.73 -2.20
C TYR A 107 -3.71 3.85 -3.41
N VAL A 108 -4.40 2.71 -3.24
CA VAL A 108 -4.66 1.78 -4.34
C VAL A 108 -5.85 2.24 -5.17
N ILE A 109 -7.00 2.43 -4.56
CA ILE A 109 -8.21 2.82 -5.31
C ILE A 109 -8.09 4.22 -5.93
N SER A 110 -8.98 4.50 -6.87
CA SER A 110 -9.12 5.83 -7.45
C SER A 110 -9.53 6.87 -6.39
N PRO A 111 -9.08 8.14 -6.48
CA PRO A 111 -9.54 9.21 -5.59
C PRO A 111 -11.06 9.43 -5.58
N VAL A 112 -11.76 8.94 -6.59
CA VAL A 112 -13.23 8.96 -6.71
C VAL A 112 -13.86 7.60 -6.40
N GLY A 113 -13.06 6.61 -5.99
CA GLY A 113 -13.52 5.28 -5.63
C GLY A 113 -14.25 5.26 -4.29
N SER A 114 -15.05 4.23 -4.09
CA SER A 114 -15.81 4.01 -2.86
C SER A 114 -15.03 3.17 -1.85
N ILE A 115 -15.50 3.17 -0.60
CA ILE A 115 -14.98 2.25 0.44
C ILE A 115 -15.21 0.79 0.00
N SER A 116 -16.30 0.51 -0.70
CA SER A 116 -16.60 -0.83 -1.23
C SER A 116 -15.53 -1.30 -2.22
N ASP A 117 -15.04 -0.40 -3.09
CA ASP A 117 -13.96 -0.73 -4.03
C ASP A 117 -12.67 -1.08 -3.27
N ALA A 118 -12.34 -0.31 -2.23
CA ALA A 118 -11.17 -0.58 -1.40
C ALA A 118 -11.26 -1.94 -0.67
N LEU A 119 -12.46 -2.30 -0.22
CA LEU A 119 -12.70 -3.59 0.44
C LEU A 119 -12.54 -4.75 -0.53
N VAL A 120 -13.06 -4.64 -1.75
CA VAL A 120 -12.90 -5.67 -2.79
C VAL A 120 -11.41 -5.90 -3.11
N GLU A 121 -10.66 -4.82 -3.36
CA GLU A 121 -9.21 -4.92 -3.61
C GLU A 121 -8.45 -5.52 -2.42
N TYR A 122 -8.82 -5.15 -1.19
CA TYR A 122 -8.22 -5.71 0.01
C TYR A 122 -8.57 -7.20 0.20
N GLU A 123 -9.82 -7.63 -0.06
CA GLU A 123 -10.22 -9.02 0.01
C GLU A 123 -9.47 -9.91 -1.00
N ILE A 124 -9.21 -9.40 -2.19
CA ILE A 124 -8.35 -10.04 -3.18
C ILE A 124 -6.93 -10.14 -2.64
N ALA A 125 -6.40 -9.04 -2.07
CA ALA A 125 -5.04 -8.95 -1.56
C ALA A 125 -4.75 -9.92 -0.42
N CYS A 126 -5.72 -10.21 0.45
CA CYS A 126 -5.58 -11.15 1.56
C CYS A 126 -6.12 -12.56 1.25
N GLY A 127 -6.55 -12.82 0.00
CA GLY A 127 -6.99 -14.15 -0.45
C GLY A 127 -8.35 -14.59 0.09
N ILE A 128 -9.17 -13.68 0.63
CA ILE A 128 -10.53 -13.98 1.09
C ILE A 128 -11.46 -14.15 -0.11
N SER A 129 -11.36 -13.27 -1.09
CA SER A 129 -12.06 -13.39 -2.36
C SER A 129 -11.26 -14.34 -3.26
N LYS A 130 -11.74 -15.56 -3.39
CA LYS A 130 -11.16 -16.53 -4.33
C LYS A 130 -11.67 -16.19 -5.74
N ASP A 131 -10.99 -15.30 -6.41
CA ASP A 131 -11.00 -15.34 -7.86
C ASP A 131 -10.16 -16.55 -8.28
N ASP A 132 -10.67 -17.34 -9.23
CA ASP A 132 -10.00 -18.54 -9.79
C ASP A 132 -8.62 -18.24 -10.44
N SER A 133 -8.17 -16.99 -10.38
CA SER A 133 -6.90 -16.53 -10.94
C SER A 133 -5.66 -16.92 -10.13
N GLY A 134 -5.80 -17.55 -8.96
CA GLY A 134 -4.65 -18.00 -8.16
C GLY A 134 -3.73 -16.85 -7.72
N GLY A 135 -4.28 -15.65 -7.48
CA GLY A 135 -3.53 -14.45 -7.12
C GLY A 135 -2.68 -14.65 -5.87
N GLU A 136 -1.48 -14.08 -5.88
CA GLU A 136 -0.56 -14.11 -4.75
C GLU A 136 -1.14 -13.30 -3.58
N VAL A 137 -1.21 -13.91 -2.39
CA VAL A 137 -1.63 -13.23 -1.15
C VAL A 137 -0.48 -12.32 -0.69
N TYR A 138 -0.75 -11.03 -0.54
CA TYR A 138 0.27 -10.05 -0.17
C TYR A 138 -0.14 -9.11 0.97
N ALA A 139 -1.38 -9.19 1.45
CA ALA A 139 -1.87 -8.43 2.60
C ALA A 139 -2.24 -9.37 3.76
N SER A 140 -2.15 -8.86 4.99
CA SER A 140 -2.54 -9.59 6.19
C SER A 140 -4.05 -9.80 6.23
N GLU A 141 -4.48 -11.01 6.58
CA GLU A 141 -5.89 -11.31 6.81
C GLU A 141 -6.46 -10.53 8.02
N PRO A 142 -7.75 -10.20 8.02
CA PRO A 142 -8.40 -9.56 9.15
C PRO A 142 -8.29 -10.45 10.40
N SER A 143 -7.51 -10.00 11.37
CA SER A 143 -7.32 -10.69 12.64
C SER A 143 -7.57 -9.70 13.78
N PRO A 144 -8.82 -9.58 14.27
CA PRO A 144 -9.11 -8.72 15.41
C PRO A 144 -8.35 -9.24 16.64
N SER A 145 -7.84 -8.33 17.46
CA SER A 145 -6.98 -8.63 18.62
C SER A 145 -7.63 -9.52 19.69
N TYR A 146 -8.96 -9.69 19.65
CA TYR A 146 -9.71 -10.57 20.51
C TYR A 146 -10.02 -11.95 19.89
N SER A 147 -9.67 -12.18 18.62
CA SER A 147 -9.99 -13.42 17.89
C SER A 147 -8.92 -14.49 18.03
N GLN A 148 -8.52 -14.81 19.26
CA GLN A 148 -7.74 -16.04 19.50
C GLN A 148 -8.60 -17.31 19.39
N SER A 149 -9.89 -17.22 19.01
CA SER A 149 -10.76 -18.36 18.82
C SER A 149 -11.22 -18.47 17.36
N PRO A 150 -11.22 -19.69 16.78
CA PRO A 150 -11.68 -19.95 15.41
C PRO A 150 -13.14 -19.56 15.14
N THR A 151 -13.96 -19.46 16.20
CA THR A 151 -15.36 -19.07 16.13
C THR A 151 -15.54 -17.57 15.90
N ALA A 152 -14.70 -16.74 16.53
CA ALA A 152 -14.76 -15.30 16.36
C ALA A 152 -14.40 -14.87 14.93
N PHE A 153 -13.49 -15.57 14.26
CA PHE A 153 -13.11 -15.33 12.87
C PHE A 153 -14.28 -15.53 11.90
N ARG A 154 -15.09 -16.60 12.10
CA ARG A 154 -16.29 -16.84 11.28
C ARG A 154 -17.36 -15.77 11.47
N TYR A 155 -17.57 -15.30 12.69
CA TYR A 155 -18.49 -14.20 12.99
C TYR A 155 -18.05 -12.90 12.35
N TYR A 156 -16.76 -12.62 12.34
CA TYR A 156 -16.20 -11.42 11.75
C TYR A 156 -16.30 -11.43 10.22
N GLN A 157 -16.01 -12.55 9.56
CA GLN A 157 -16.25 -12.71 8.13
C GLN A 157 -17.73 -12.54 7.76
N SER A 158 -18.64 -13.08 8.57
CA SER A 158 -20.07 -12.88 8.40
C SER A 158 -20.48 -11.42 8.57
N PHE A 159 -19.90 -10.73 9.54
CA PHE A 159 -20.16 -9.32 9.83
C PHE A 159 -19.66 -8.40 8.70
N ILE A 160 -18.44 -8.63 8.21
CA ILE A 160 -17.90 -7.89 7.04
C ILE A 160 -18.78 -8.13 5.81
N ARG A 161 -19.19 -9.37 5.55
CA ARG A 161 -20.09 -9.68 4.43
C ARG A 161 -21.47 -9.02 4.58
N GLN A 162 -22.00 -8.89 5.78
CA GLN A 162 -23.26 -8.16 6.02
C GLN A 162 -23.13 -6.66 5.79
N ILE A 163 -21.99 -6.05 6.13
CA ILE A 163 -21.72 -4.63 5.83
C ILE A 163 -21.56 -4.38 4.33
N LEU A 164 -21.00 -5.36 3.59
CA LEU A 164 -20.76 -5.27 2.16
C LEU A 164 -22.01 -5.54 1.30
N ASN A 165 -23.04 -6.20 1.85
CA ASN A 165 -24.29 -6.52 1.17
C ASN A 165 -25.38 -5.46 1.34
N VAL A 166 -25.05 -4.23 1.75
CA VAL A 166 -25.96 -3.08 1.80
C VAL A 166 -25.76 -2.21 0.58
#